data_e3d68031ceedd2f22ef716e1860aaf02
#
_entry.id   e3d68031ceedd2f22ef716e1860aaf02
#
_cell.length_a   1.000
_cell.length_b   1.000
_cell.length_c   1.000
_cell.angle_alpha   90.00
_cell.angle_beta   90.00
_cell.angle_gamma   90.00
#
_symmetry.space_group_name_H-M   'P 1'
#
loop_
_entity.id
_entity.type
_entity.pdbx_description
1 polymer ?
#
loop_
_entity_poly.entity_id
_entity_poly.type
_entity_poly.pdbx_seq_one_letter_code
_entity_poly.pdbx_strand_id
1 'polypeptide(L)'
;MFTEAEIAYLRERMRGTIGTVGPDGQPHLTPTTLHYNESEDAIDVGGVSFGSTKKWRDVAKHSKVTLLVEDVLQNPRRARAIEIRGTAELHETGGESINPRFANFDPQFVRVRPTRIVAWGLEEAATTAGEFRVNARTVGGGFAP
;
A
#
# COMPACT_ATOMS: atom_id res chain seq x y z
N MET A 1 2.19 -1.13 14.35
CA MET A 1 2.43 -0.13 13.29
C MET A 1 1.13 0.28 12.60
N PHE A 2 0.47 -0.62 11.87
CA PHE A 2 -0.88 -0.37 11.39
C PHE A 2 -1.90 -0.52 12.52
N THR A 3 -2.92 0.35 12.53
CA THR A 3 -4.04 0.21 13.45
C THR A 3 -4.99 -0.90 13.00
N GLU A 4 -5.85 -1.38 13.90
CA GLU A 4 -6.85 -2.38 13.56
C GLU A 4 -7.79 -1.89 12.43
N ALA A 5 -8.19 -0.62 12.48
CA ALA A 5 -9.05 -0.04 11.45
C ALA A 5 -8.35 0.02 10.09
N GLU A 6 -7.06 0.33 10.07
CA GLU A 6 -6.26 0.35 8.85
C GLU A 6 -6.11 -1.05 8.26
N ILE A 7 -5.81 -2.04 9.10
CA ILE A 7 -5.70 -3.43 8.66
C ILE A 7 -7.02 -3.92 8.06
N ALA A 8 -8.14 -3.64 8.73
CA ALA A 8 -9.46 -4.01 8.24
C ALA A 8 -9.76 -3.37 6.88
N TYR A 9 -9.43 -2.11 6.73
CA TYR A 9 -9.62 -1.38 5.47
C TYR A 9 -8.78 -1.97 4.33
N LEU A 10 -7.51 -2.24 4.59
CA LEU A 10 -6.61 -2.85 3.61
C LEU A 10 -7.08 -4.24 3.17
N ARG A 11 -7.58 -5.05 4.11
CA ARG A 11 -8.13 -6.37 3.82
C ARG A 11 -9.44 -6.32 3.03
N GLU A 12 -10.26 -5.31 3.29
CA GLU A 12 -11.53 -5.10 2.58
C GLU A 12 -11.30 -4.68 1.13
N ARG A 13 -10.39 -3.73 0.90
CA ARG A 13 -10.24 -3.09 -0.40
C ARG A 13 -9.30 -3.83 -1.34
N MET A 14 -8.14 -4.23 -0.88
CA MET A 14 -7.13 -5.02 -1.61
C MET A 14 -6.65 -4.44 -2.95
N ARG A 15 -7.16 -3.32 -3.38
CA ARG A 15 -6.74 -2.63 -4.61
C ARG A 15 -6.51 -1.16 -4.34
N GLY A 16 -5.51 -0.62 -5.02
CA GLY A 16 -5.18 0.79 -4.91
C GLY A 16 -4.21 1.20 -6.00
N THR A 17 -3.45 2.22 -5.69
CA THR A 17 -2.46 2.81 -6.60
C THR A 17 -1.09 2.72 -5.96
N ILE A 18 -0.09 2.32 -6.74
CA ILE A 18 1.31 2.41 -6.34
C ILE A 18 1.96 3.55 -7.13
N GLY A 19 2.69 4.41 -6.40
CA GLY A 19 3.54 5.44 -6.97
C GLY A 19 4.99 5.01 -6.90
N THR A 20 5.69 5.04 -8.02
CA THR A 20 7.12 4.77 -8.13
C THR A 20 7.81 5.95 -8.78
N VAL A 21 9.14 5.97 -8.74
CA VAL A 21 9.93 7.06 -9.33
C VAL A 21 10.75 6.49 -10.48
N GLY A 22 10.58 7.09 -11.67
CA GLY A 22 11.34 6.71 -12.86
C GLY A 22 12.75 7.30 -12.87
N PRO A 23 13.57 6.90 -13.85
CA PRO A 23 14.99 7.31 -13.94
C PRO A 23 15.19 8.82 -14.06
N ASP A 24 14.21 9.52 -14.59
CA ASP A 24 14.23 10.98 -14.78
C ASP A 24 13.63 11.74 -13.60
N GLY A 25 13.26 11.04 -12.52
CA GLY A 25 12.57 11.62 -11.37
C GLY A 25 11.07 11.80 -11.54
N GLN A 26 10.53 11.41 -12.69
CA GLN A 26 9.08 11.52 -12.93
C GLN A 26 8.32 10.50 -12.08
N PRO A 27 7.37 10.94 -11.24
CA PRO A 27 6.49 9.99 -10.54
C PRO A 27 5.61 9.22 -11.53
N HIS A 28 5.45 7.94 -11.26
CA HIS A 28 4.66 7.04 -12.07
C HIS A 28 3.60 6.37 -11.19
N LEU A 29 2.33 6.45 -11.56
CA LEU A 29 1.22 5.89 -10.81
C LEU A 29 0.56 4.78 -11.62
N THR A 30 0.33 3.63 -10.99
CA THR A 30 -0.40 2.52 -11.62
C THR A 30 -1.33 1.84 -10.63
N PRO A 31 -2.46 1.29 -11.11
CA PRO A 31 -3.29 0.43 -10.28
C PRO A 31 -2.52 -0.82 -9.86
N THR A 32 -2.81 -1.32 -8.68
CA THR A 32 -2.18 -2.55 -8.18
C THR A 32 -3.07 -3.23 -7.15
N THR A 33 -2.80 -4.51 -6.91
CA THR A 33 -3.31 -5.22 -5.75
C THR A 33 -2.34 -5.09 -4.59
N LEU A 34 -2.89 -4.98 -3.38
CA LEU A 34 -2.11 -4.86 -2.16
C LEU A 34 -2.55 -5.92 -1.18
N HIS A 35 -1.61 -6.54 -0.49
CA HIS A 35 -1.90 -7.53 0.53
C HIS A 35 -1.19 -7.17 1.82
N TYR A 36 -1.97 -7.00 2.87
CA TYR A 36 -1.40 -6.83 4.20
C TYR A 36 -0.78 -8.15 4.66
N ASN A 37 0.50 -8.11 4.96
CA ASN A 37 1.24 -9.24 5.49
C ASN A 37 1.35 -9.08 7.01
N GLU A 38 0.58 -9.90 7.73
CA GLU A 38 0.49 -9.80 9.19
C GLU A 38 1.81 -10.09 9.88
N SER A 39 2.53 -11.12 9.43
CA SER A 39 3.78 -11.52 10.08
C SER A 39 4.90 -10.48 9.92
N GLU A 40 4.85 -9.71 8.84
CA GLU A 40 5.86 -8.68 8.55
C GLU A 40 5.37 -7.27 8.91
N ASP A 41 4.07 -7.10 9.19
CA ASP A 41 3.42 -5.80 9.37
C ASP A 41 3.77 -4.84 8.22
N ALA A 42 3.65 -5.34 7.00
CA ALA A 42 4.04 -4.69 5.76
C ALA A 42 3.03 -4.97 4.67
N ILE A 43 3.19 -4.34 3.51
CA ILE A 43 2.31 -4.55 2.37
C ILE A 43 3.07 -5.27 1.26
N ASP A 44 2.54 -6.39 0.82
CA ASP A 44 3.07 -7.13 -0.31
C ASP A 44 2.30 -6.77 -1.59
N VAL A 45 3.03 -6.42 -2.63
CA VAL A 45 2.48 -6.02 -3.93
C VAL A 45 3.03 -6.95 -5.00
N GLY A 46 2.14 -7.68 -5.64
CA GLY A 46 2.47 -8.60 -6.70
C GLY A 46 1.42 -8.57 -7.80
N GLY A 47 1.55 -9.43 -8.79
CA GLY A 47 0.59 -9.50 -9.86
C GLY A 47 1.00 -10.43 -10.98
N VAL A 48 0.12 -10.57 -11.96
CA VAL A 48 0.39 -11.32 -13.19
C VAL A 48 1.45 -10.54 -13.99
N SER A 49 2.50 -11.24 -14.40
CA SER A 49 3.64 -10.65 -15.12
C SER A 49 4.31 -9.48 -14.37
N PHE A 50 4.26 -9.51 -13.05
CA PHE A 50 4.75 -8.41 -12.21
C PHE A 50 6.22 -8.10 -12.45
N GLY A 51 7.06 -9.11 -12.61
CA GLY A 51 8.49 -8.94 -12.83
C GLY A 51 8.87 -8.25 -14.14
N SER A 52 7.94 -8.13 -15.10
CA SER A 52 8.16 -7.40 -16.35
C SER A 52 7.56 -6.00 -16.35
N THR A 53 7.00 -5.54 -15.24
CA THR A 53 6.36 -4.23 -15.16
C THR A 53 7.37 -3.11 -14.99
N LYS A 54 6.93 -1.88 -15.37
CA LYS A 54 7.72 -0.67 -15.12
C LYS A 54 7.90 -0.43 -13.62
N LYS A 55 6.89 -0.71 -12.79
CA LYS A 55 7.02 -0.52 -11.34
C LYS A 55 8.09 -1.42 -10.72
N TRP A 56 8.25 -2.65 -11.20
CA TRP A 56 9.35 -3.52 -10.79
C TRP A 56 10.71 -2.91 -11.16
N ARG A 57 10.84 -2.43 -12.40
CA ARG A 57 12.08 -1.81 -12.86
C ARG A 57 12.40 -0.52 -12.13
N ASP A 58 11.39 0.30 -11.87
CA ASP A 58 11.56 1.57 -11.13
C ASP A 58 12.04 1.29 -9.71
N VAL A 59 11.42 0.35 -9.00
CA VAL A 59 11.78 -0.01 -7.63
C VAL A 59 13.21 -0.56 -7.56
N ALA A 60 13.64 -1.31 -8.57
CA ALA A 60 14.99 -1.84 -8.62
C ALA A 60 16.06 -0.73 -8.61
N LYS A 61 15.73 0.45 -9.11
CA LYS A 61 16.63 1.61 -9.19
C LYS A 61 16.38 2.63 -8.10
N HIS A 62 15.14 2.72 -7.62
CA HIS A 62 14.72 3.72 -6.64
C HIS A 62 13.68 3.10 -5.71
N SER A 63 14.07 2.83 -4.48
CA SER A 63 13.27 2.02 -3.56
C SER A 63 12.11 2.75 -2.89
N LYS A 64 12.03 4.08 -2.98
CA LYS A 64 10.93 4.82 -2.37
C LYS A 64 9.65 4.67 -3.17
N VAL A 65 8.58 4.30 -2.49
CA VAL A 65 7.26 4.10 -3.09
C VAL A 65 6.18 4.70 -2.19
N THR A 66 5.03 4.97 -2.80
CA THR A 66 3.82 5.36 -2.06
C THR A 66 2.66 4.50 -2.55
N LEU A 67 1.87 4.03 -1.62
CA LEU A 67 0.63 3.30 -1.89
C LEU A 67 -0.55 4.17 -1.48
N LEU A 68 -1.62 4.12 -2.26
CA LEU A 68 -2.88 4.79 -1.93
C LEU A 68 -4.04 3.84 -2.15
N VAL A 69 -4.88 3.71 -1.13
CA VAL A 69 -6.19 3.05 -1.23
C VAL A 69 -7.22 4.08 -0.84
N GLU A 70 -8.27 4.22 -1.63
CA GLU A 70 -9.35 5.17 -1.34
C GLU A 70 -10.69 4.66 -1.80
N ASP A 71 -11.73 5.14 -1.16
CA ASP A 71 -13.12 5.00 -1.62
C ASP A 71 -14.00 6.06 -0.98
N VAL A 72 -15.25 6.08 -1.41
CA VAL A 72 -16.25 6.98 -0.85
C VAL A 72 -17.47 6.14 -0.47
N LEU A 73 -17.78 6.12 0.83
CA LEU A 73 -19.04 5.55 1.30
C LEU A 73 -20.20 6.47 0.94
N GLN A 74 -21.38 5.88 0.70
CA GLN A 74 -22.59 6.61 0.46
C GLN A 74 -23.57 6.41 1.64
N ASN A 75 -24.44 7.39 1.85
CA ASN A 75 -25.55 7.37 2.80
C ASN A 75 -25.16 7.13 4.28
N PRO A 76 -24.44 8.05 4.94
CA PRO A 76 -23.97 9.35 4.45
C PRO A 76 -22.67 9.25 3.65
N ARG A 77 -22.42 10.25 2.84
CA ARG A 77 -21.18 10.32 2.06
C ARG A 77 -19.98 10.53 3.01
N ARG A 78 -19.01 9.64 2.90
CA ARG A 78 -17.76 9.74 3.67
C ARG A 78 -16.60 9.21 2.85
N ALA A 79 -15.62 10.08 2.60
CA ALA A 79 -14.38 9.66 1.97
C ALA A 79 -13.52 8.90 2.98
N ARG A 80 -12.94 7.80 2.53
CA ARG A 80 -11.96 7.02 3.28
C ARG A 80 -10.71 6.85 2.44
N ALA A 81 -9.55 6.91 3.07
CA ALA A 81 -8.30 6.65 2.36
C ALA A 81 -7.19 6.25 3.33
N ILE A 82 -6.19 5.59 2.79
CA ILE A 82 -4.92 5.38 3.46
C ILE A 82 -3.79 5.59 2.44
N GLU A 83 -2.83 6.44 2.81
CA GLU A 83 -1.58 6.61 2.08
C GLU A 83 -0.46 5.96 2.89
N ILE A 84 0.34 5.14 2.23
CA ILE A 84 1.45 4.45 2.87
C ILE A 84 2.71 4.81 2.09
N ARG A 85 3.55 5.64 2.68
CA ARG A 85 4.86 5.96 2.14
C ARG A 85 5.87 5.00 2.72
N GLY A 86 6.77 4.49 1.90
CA GLY A 86 7.73 3.53 2.39
C GLY A 86 8.85 3.21 1.44
N THR A 87 9.56 2.17 1.82
CA THR A 87 10.67 1.61 1.06
C THR A 87 10.26 0.22 0.58
N ALA A 88 10.46 -0.04 -0.69
CA ALA A 88 10.12 -1.34 -1.29
C ALA A 88 11.35 -2.24 -1.36
N GLU A 89 11.18 -3.47 -0.89
CA GLU A 89 12.14 -4.55 -1.02
C GLU A 89 11.73 -5.43 -2.19
N LEU A 90 12.66 -5.72 -3.08
CA LEU A 90 12.43 -6.66 -4.18
C LEU A 90 12.57 -8.09 -3.69
N HIS A 91 11.61 -8.95 -4.04
CA HIS A 91 11.65 -10.37 -3.79
C HIS A 91 11.49 -11.12 -5.09
N GLU A 92 12.41 -12.03 -5.38
CA GLU A 92 12.41 -12.81 -6.62
C GLU A 92 11.47 -14.01 -6.55
N THR A 93 11.08 -14.43 -5.35
CA THR A 93 10.24 -15.60 -5.13
C THR A 93 9.19 -15.34 -4.07
N GLY A 94 8.07 -16.04 -4.14
CA GLY A 94 7.01 -15.99 -3.14
C GLY A 94 5.77 -15.24 -3.57
N GLY A 95 5.80 -14.53 -4.70
CA GLY A 95 4.65 -13.76 -5.19
C GLY A 95 3.41 -14.61 -5.44
N GLU A 96 3.61 -15.86 -5.89
CA GLU A 96 2.53 -16.80 -6.13
C GLU A 96 1.79 -17.24 -4.86
N SER A 97 2.40 -17.04 -3.71
CA SER A 97 1.83 -17.42 -2.41
C SER A 97 1.18 -16.27 -1.66
N ILE A 98 1.21 -15.04 -2.20
CA ILE A 98 0.67 -13.86 -1.53
C ILE A 98 -0.82 -14.01 -1.26
N ASN A 99 -1.57 -14.45 -2.27
CA ASN A 99 -3.00 -14.65 -2.12
C ASN A 99 -3.43 -15.91 -2.89
N PRO A 100 -3.95 -16.93 -2.19
CA PRO A 100 -4.41 -18.17 -2.82
C PRO A 100 -5.48 -17.99 -3.90
N ARG A 101 -6.20 -16.86 -3.90
CA ARG A 101 -7.20 -16.55 -4.92
C ARG A 101 -6.58 -16.22 -6.29
N PHE A 102 -5.31 -15.84 -6.31
CA PHE A 102 -4.63 -15.37 -7.52
C PHE A 102 -3.48 -16.32 -7.85
N ALA A 103 -3.81 -17.47 -8.41
CA ALA A 103 -2.85 -18.52 -8.73
C ALA A 103 -1.84 -18.13 -9.81
N ASN A 104 -2.09 -17.05 -10.55
CA ASN A 104 -1.29 -16.64 -11.71
C ASN A 104 -0.32 -15.49 -11.41
N PHE A 105 -0.11 -15.15 -10.15
CA PHE A 105 0.89 -14.14 -9.80
C PHE A 105 2.29 -14.66 -10.10
N ASP A 106 3.12 -13.77 -10.64
CA ASP A 106 4.55 -14.02 -10.79
C ASP A 106 5.20 -14.33 -9.44
N PRO A 107 6.32 -15.08 -9.43
CA PRO A 107 7.10 -15.25 -8.21
C PRO A 107 7.67 -13.93 -7.70
N GLN A 108 7.98 -12.99 -8.57
CA GLN A 108 8.48 -11.68 -8.14
C GLN A 108 7.38 -10.85 -7.49
N PHE A 109 7.73 -10.19 -6.39
CA PHE A 109 6.86 -9.21 -5.73
C PHE A 109 7.71 -8.18 -4.98
N VAL A 110 7.09 -7.11 -4.55
CA VAL A 110 7.75 -6.13 -3.68
C VAL A 110 7.07 -6.11 -2.33
N ARG A 111 7.86 -5.94 -1.27
CA ARG A 111 7.36 -5.72 0.09
C ARG A 111 7.62 -4.29 0.47
N VAL A 112 6.55 -3.57 0.75
CA VAL A 112 6.64 -2.17 1.14
C VAL A 112 6.70 -2.08 2.66
N ARG A 113 7.81 -1.56 3.18
CA ARG A 113 8.01 -1.26 4.59
C ARG A 113 7.61 0.18 4.83
N PRO A 114 6.54 0.43 5.59
CA PRO A 114 6.07 1.80 5.79
C PRO A 114 7.07 2.64 6.59
N THR A 115 7.18 3.91 6.20
CA THR A 115 7.89 4.94 6.95
C THR A 115 6.93 6.03 7.42
N ARG A 116 5.82 6.21 6.72
CA ARG A 116 4.75 7.13 7.13
C ARG A 116 3.40 6.60 6.67
N ILE A 117 2.43 6.67 7.55
CA ILE A 117 1.05 6.26 7.28
C ILE A 117 0.15 7.46 7.52
N VAL A 118 -0.70 7.76 6.54
CA VAL A 118 -1.73 8.80 6.65
C VAL A 118 -3.07 8.16 6.32
N ALA A 119 -3.99 8.16 7.27
CA ALA A 119 -5.31 7.56 7.09
C ALA A 119 -6.40 8.63 7.28
N TRP A 120 -7.43 8.57 6.46
CA TRP A 120 -8.57 9.48 6.50
C TRP A 120 -9.87 8.69 6.64
N GLY A 121 -10.72 9.13 7.56
CA GLY A 121 -12.09 8.65 7.65
C GLY A 121 -12.27 7.17 7.94
N LEU A 122 -11.27 6.49 8.51
CA LEU A 122 -11.34 5.07 8.82
C LEU A 122 -11.95 4.77 10.19
N GLU A 123 -11.97 5.76 11.09
CA GLU A 123 -12.49 5.58 12.43
C GLU A 123 -13.93 6.11 12.54
N GLU A 124 -14.82 5.28 13.07
CA GLU A 124 -16.26 5.60 13.16
C GLU A 124 -16.57 6.83 14.03
N ALA A 125 -15.76 7.07 15.05
CA ALA A 125 -15.95 8.22 15.94
C ALA A 125 -15.79 9.58 15.25
N ALA A 126 -15.41 9.58 13.97
CA ALA A 126 -15.14 10.77 13.17
C ALA A 126 -16.34 11.22 12.32
N THR A 127 -17.54 10.72 12.57
CA THR A 127 -18.63 10.83 11.60
C THR A 127 -19.73 11.80 11.98
N THR A 128 -19.38 12.97 12.43
CA THR A 128 -20.29 14.10 12.28
C THR A 128 -20.19 14.56 10.81
N ALA A 129 -21.31 14.83 10.17
CA ALA A 129 -21.35 15.23 8.76
C ALA A 129 -20.34 16.37 8.49
N GLY A 130 -19.41 16.15 7.58
CA GLY A 130 -18.37 17.10 7.22
C GLY A 130 -17.07 17.00 8.03
N GLU A 131 -16.99 16.15 9.04
CA GLU A 131 -15.77 15.89 9.78
C GLU A 131 -15.21 14.54 9.41
N PHE A 132 -13.91 14.49 9.13
CA PHE A 132 -13.19 13.23 9.04
C PHE A 132 -11.87 13.37 9.80
N ARG A 133 -11.52 12.31 10.52
CA ARG A 133 -10.24 12.29 11.23
C ARG A 133 -9.13 11.88 10.30
N VAL A 134 -8.03 12.59 10.43
CA VAL A 134 -6.77 12.23 9.79
C VAL A 134 -5.85 11.70 10.87
N ASN A 135 -5.37 10.49 10.69
CA ASN A 135 -4.34 9.88 11.51
C ASN A 135 -3.05 9.82 10.69
N ALA A 136 -2.14 10.75 10.96
CA ALA A 136 -0.88 10.84 10.24
C ALA A 136 0.27 10.62 11.21
N ARG A 137 1.18 9.70 10.86
CA ARG A 137 2.30 9.38 11.74
C ARG A 137 3.48 8.79 10.99
N THR A 138 4.66 9.05 11.52
CA THR A 138 5.88 8.38 11.09
C THR A 138 5.98 7.04 11.80
N VAL A 139 6.33 5.99 11.07
CA VAL A 139 6.43 4.62 11.56
C VAL A 139 7.73 3.98 11.08
N GLY A 140 8.09 2.85 11.69
CA GLY A 140 9.28 2.11 11.25
C GLY A 140 10.59 2.87 11.42
N GLY A 141 10.57 4.03 12.07
CA GLY A 141 11.71 4.95 12.13
C GLY A 141 12.71 4.69 13.24
N GLY A 142 12.68 3.53 13.86
CA GLY A 142 13.61 3.20 14.93
C GLY A 142 15.05 2.99 14.49
N PHE A 143 15.33 3.13 13.21
CA PHE A 143 16.65 2.90 12.64
C PHE A 143 17.07 4.08 11.79
N ALA A 144 17.35 5.18 12.47
CA ALA A 144 18.23 6.15 11.84
C ALA A 144 19.60 5.49 11.72
N PRO A 145 20.15 5.37 10.55
CA PRO A 145 21.53 4.94 10.43
C PRO A 145 22.45 5.97 11.08
#